data_b135971302fecd2bc115828b9474508c
#
_entry.id   b135971302fecd2bc115828b9474508c
#
_cell.length_a   1.000
_cell.length_b   1.000
_cell.length_c   1.000
_cell.angle_alpha   90.00
_cell.angle_beta   90.00
_cell.angle_gamma   90.00
#
_symmetry.space_group_name_H-M   'P 1'
#
loop_
_entity.id
_entity.type
_entity.pdbx_description
1 polymer ?
#
loop_
_entity_poly.entity_id
_entity_poly.type
_entity_poly.pdbx_seq_one_letter_code
_entity_poly.pdbx_strand_id
1 'polypeptide(L)'
;CVAHLVVARGRAAAGTVTIETGRGLLTLDVRPTGPRSSQVRVDMGEPLLDASAIPVEGSGAGRVLDAPCVALGSEEPWWREAGLDPRMTCVSMGNPHVVFYCRDAGAVPLETIGPRIERHAIFPRRVNVHFVEVRSPEHAVMRTWERGSGITQACGTGASAVCVAGVLTNRTG
;
A
#
# COMPACT_ATOMS: atom_id res chain seq x y z
N CYS A 1 14.38 -6.25 6.25
CA CYS A 1 13.49 -7.40 6.11
C CYS A 1 13.87 -8.49 7.11
N VAL A 2 12.89 -9.02 7.88
CA VAL A 2 13.09 -10.05 8.92
C VAL A 2 13.78 -11.28 8.33
N ALA A 3 13.36 -11.75 7.15
CA ALA A 3 13.94 -12.92 6.51
C ALA A 3 15.45 -12.77 6.25
N HIS A 4 15.92 -11.62 5.75
CA HIS A 4 17.36 -11.36 5.62
C HIS A 4 18.06 -11.47 6.98
N LEU A 5 17.49 -10.87 8.03
CA LEU A 5 18.10 -10.84 9.34
C LEU A 5 18.28 -12.25 9.96
N VAL A 6 17.24 -13.11 9.84
CA VAL A 6 17.33 -14.47 10.42
C VAL A 6 18.32 -15.33 9.67
N VAL A 7 18.43 -15.18 8.34
CA VAL A 7 19.44 -15.87 7.52
C VAL A 7 20.85 -15.34 7.83
N ALA A 8 21.04 -14.02 7.86
CA ALA A 8 22.33 -13.39 8.12
C ALA A 8 22.88 -13.72 9.53
N ARG A 9 21.98 -14.00 10.49
CA ARG A 9 22.34 -14.42 11.86
C ARG A 9 22.43 -15.94 12.02
N GLY A 10 22.37 -16.72 10.94
CA GLY A 10 22.45 -18.18 10.98
C GLY A 10 21.28 -18.87 11.70
N ARG A 11 20.15 -18.17 11.90
CA ARG A 11 18.94 -18.73 12.53
C ARG A 11 18.03 -19.46 11.55
N ALA A 12 18.24 -19.27 10.25
CA ALA A 12 17.62 -20.01 9.16
C ALA A 12 18.62 -20.16 8.02
N ALA A 13 18.50 -21.24 7.23
CA ALA A 13 19.25 -21.37 5.98
C ALA A 13 18.71 -20.39 4.93
N ALA A 14 19.56 -20.03 3.95
CA ALA A 14 19.10 -19.36 2.73
C ALA A 14 18.15 -20.29 1.95
N GLY A 15 17.26 -19.71 1.15
CA GLY A 15 16.20 -20.43 0.44
C GLY A 15 14.83 -20.13 1.06
N THR A 16 14.01 -21.14 1.25
CA THR A 16 12.65 -20.98 1.76
C THR A 16 12.63 -20.74 3.27
N VAL A 17 12.09 -19.59 3.68
CA VAL A 17 11.88 -19.21 5.08
C VAL A 17 10.39 -18.94 5.30
N THR A 18 9.81 -19.54 6.35
CA THR A 18 8.42 -19.28 6.74
C THR A 18 8.38 -18.34 7.93
N ILE A 19 7.51 -17.34 7.86
CA ILE A 19 7.30 -16.36 8.93
C ILE A 19 5.83 -16.34 9.31
N GLU A 20 5.54 -16.45 10.61
CA GLU A 20 4.20 -16.28 11.14
C GLU A 20 3.91 -14.77 11.32
N THR A 21 2.75 -14.34 10.84
CA THR A 21 2.28 -12.96 10.89
C THR A 21 0.83 -12.91 11.34
N GLY A 22 0.30 -11.71 11.62
CA GLY A 22 -1.12 -11.52 11.93
C GLY A 22 -2.09 -11.96 10.80
N ARG A 23 -1.59 -12.16 9.58
CA ARG A 23 -2.34 -12.73 8.45
C ARG A 23 -2.22 -14.26 8.38
N GLY A 24 -1.29 -14.85 9.10
CA GLY A 24 -0.93 -16.26 9.02
C GLY A 24 0.51 -16.47 8.57
N LEU A 25 0.79 -17.68 8.07
CA LEU A 25 2.12 -18.07 7.60
C LEU A 25 2.39 -17.47 6.22
N LEU A 26 3.52 -16.77 6.10
CA LEU A 26 4.05 -16.31 4.81
C LEU A 26 5.31 -17.08 4.45
N THR A 27 5.38 -17.51 3.20
CA THR A 27 6.55 -18.19 2.64
C THR A 27 7.40 -17.20 1.86
N LEU A 28 8.69 -17.14 2.18
CA LEU A 28 9.66 -16.23 1.58
C LEU A 28 10.79 -17.02 0.97
N ASP A 29 11.20 -16.67 -0.27
CA ASP A 29 12.43 -17.17 -0.89
C ASP A 29 13.53 -16.12 -0.70
N VAL A 30 14.57 -16.49 0.05
CA VAL A 30 15.66 -15.59 0.45
C VAL A 30 16.93 -15.96 -0.28
N ARG A 31 17.45 -15.06 -1.11
CA ARG A 31 18.69 -15.19 -1.87
C ARG A 31 19.69 -14.13 -1.42
N PRO A 32 20.72 -14.48 -0.66
CA PRO A 32 21.79 -13.57 -0.34
C PRO A 32 22.45 -13.03 -1.62
N THR A 33 22.62 -11.71 -1.70
CA THR A 33 23.29 -11.02 -2.83
C THR A 33 24.60 -10.36 -2.40
N GLY A 34 24.89 -10.40 -1.11
CA GLY A 34 26.11 -9.84 -0.51
C GLY A 34 26.12 -10.03 1.00
N PRO A 35 27.20 -9.61 1.67
CA PRO A 35 27.35 -9.78 3.13
C PRO A 35 26.25 -9.11 3.95
N ARG A 36 25.62 -8.06 3.41
CA ARG A 36 24.61 -7.22 4.09
C ARG A 36 23.35 -7.03 3.26
N SER A 37 23.16 -7.82 2.20
CA SER A 37 22.04 -7.69 1.27
C SER A 37 21.48 -9.05 0.86
N SER A 38 20.19 -9.09 0.59
CA SER A 38 19.47 -10.24 0.05
C SER A 38 18.35 -9.78 -0.85
N GLN A 39 18.09 -10.54 -1.88
CA GLN A 39 16.82 -10.48 -2.61
C GLN A 39 15.83 -11.40 -1.89
N VAL A 40 14.64 -10.89 -1.60
CA VAL A 40 13.61 -11.67 -0.92
C VAL A 40 12.32 -11.61 -1.73
N ARG A 41 11.87 -12.76 -2.21
CA ARG A 41 10.55 -12.92 -2.83
C ARG A 41 9.56 -13.35 -1.76
N VAL A 42 8.43 -12.66 -1.69
CA VAL A 42 7.35 -12.95 -0.72
C VAL A 42 6.08 -13.25 -1.48
N ASP A 43 5.44 -14.37 -1.17
CA ASP A 43 4.06 -14.61 -1.57
C ASP A 43 3.15 -13.85 -0.59
N MET A 44 2.53 -12.79 -1.10
CA MET A 44 1.63 -11.93 -0.31
C MET A 44 0.20 -12.49 -0.25
N GLY A 45 -0.08 -13.59 -0.96
CA GLY A 45 -1.40 -14.17 -1.08
C GLY A 45 -2.40 -13.30 -1.87
N GLU A 46 -3.65 -13.71 -1.90
CA GLU A 46 -4.70 -13.02 -2.64
C GLU A 46 -5.14 -11.71 -1.95
N PRO A 47 -5.41 -10.64 -2.73
CA PRO A 47 -5.95 -9.40 -2.19
C PRO A 47 -7.40 -9.57 -1.75
N LEU A 48 -7.79 -8.93 -0.64
CA LEU A 48 -9.17 -8.78 -0.25
C LEU A 48 -9.69 -7.46 -0.81
N LEU A 49 -10.83 -7.50 -1.50
CA LEU A 49 -11.36 -6.36 -2.24
C LEU A 49 -12.71 -5.86 -1.71
N ASP A 50 -13.41 -6.66 -0.91
CA ASP A 50 -14.67 -6.25 -0.31
C ASP A 50 -14.48 -5.20 0.77
N ALA A 51 -15.27 -4.13 0.71
CA ALA A 51 -15.21 -3.01 1.65
C ALA A 51 -15.28 -3.46 3.12
N SER A 52 -16.11 -4.46 3.43
CA SER A 52 -16.22 -5.03 4.78
C SER A 52 -14.95 -5.73 5.27
N ALA A 53 -14.20 -6.35 4.36
CA ALA A 53 -12.95 -7.05 4.68
C ALA A 53 -11.76 -6.08 4.82
N ILE A 54 -11.84 -4.86 4.22
CA ILE A 54 -10.77 -3.83 4.26
C ILE A 54 -10.72 -3.04 5.56
N PRO A 55 -11.65 -2.79 6.42
CA PRO A 55 -13.00 -2.27 6.46
C PRO A 55 -13.10 -0.79 6.04
N VAL A 56 -14.08 -0.49 5.20
CA VAL A 56 -14.40 0.87 4.73
C VAL A 56 -15.87 1.15 5.00
N GLU A 57 -16.15 2.15 5.83
CA GLU A 57 -17.50 2.55 6.18
C GLU A 57 -18.18 3.38 5.08
N GLY A 58 -19.48 3.25 4.95
CA GLY A 58 -20.27 4.05 4.01
C GLY A 58 -20.16 3.66 2.53
N SER A 59 -19.37 2.65 2.20
CA SER A 59 -19.17 2.19 0.82
C SER A 59 -20.19 1.12 0.36
N GLY A 60 -21.11 0.72 1.24
CA GLY A 60 -22.02 -0.39 0.95
C GLY A 60 -21.33 -1.74 0.86
N ALA A 61 -22.00 -2.71 0.25
CA ALA A 61 -21.40 -4.00 -0.04
C ALA A 61 -20.64 -3.95 -1.38
N GLY A 62 -19.47 -4.62 -1.43
CA GLY A 62 -18.69 -4.76 -2.65
C GLY A 62 -17.33 -4.04 -2.63
N ARG A 63 -16.79 -3.83 -3.82
CA ARG A 63 -15.44 -3.28 -3.99
C ARG A 63 -15.46 -1.75 -4.01
N VAL A 64 -14.42 -1.13 -3.45
CA VAL A 64 -14.21 0.31 -3.52
C VAL A 64 -13.17 0.59 -4.62
N LEU A 65 -13.65 0.83 -5.84
CA LEU A 65 -12.82 1.10 -7.01
C LEU A 65 -13.22 2.46 -7.60
N ASP A 66 -12.24 3.35 -7.74
CA ASP A 66 -12.41 4.73 -8.25
C ASP A 66 -13.63 5.45 -7.62
N ALA A 67 -13.84 5.24 -6.32
CA ALA A 67 -14.95 5.83 -5.59
C ALA A 67 -14.58 7.20 -5.03
N PRO A 68 -15.51 8.16 -4.95
CA PRO A 68 -15.26 9.44 -4.28
C PRO A 68 -14.78 9.25 -2.83
N CYS A 69 -13.77 10.02 -2.41
CA CYS A 69 -13.20 9.90 -1.07
C CYS A 69 -13.50 11.12 -0.21
N VAL A 70 -14.44 10.99 0.73
CA VAL A 70 -14.77 12.06 1.68
C VAL A 70 -13.65 12.39 2.67
N ALA A 71 -12.72 11.46 2.90
CA ALA A 71 -11.56 11.65 3.79
C ALA A 71 -10.56 12.70 3.26
N LEU A 72 -10.58 12.99 1.97
CA LEU A 72 -9.81 14.08 1.38
C LEU A 72 -10.30 15.46 1.83
N GLY A 73 -11.59 15.58 2.17
CA GLY A 73 -12.22 16.84 2.49
C GLY A 73 -12.54 17.68 1.25
N SER A 74 -12.52 19.01 1.39
CA SER A 74 -12.72 19.93 0.29
C SER A 74 -11.47 20.08 -0.56
N GLU A 75 -11.63 20.51 -1.82
CA GLU A 75 -10.53 20.80 -2.72
C GLU A 75 -9.59 21.85 -2.10
N GLU A 76 -8.30 21.54 -2.13
CA GLU A 76 -7.19 22.39 -1.65
C GLU A 76 -6.25 22.70 -2.82
N PRO A 77 -5.45 23.80 -2.77
CA PRO A 77 -4.56 24.19 -3.87
C PRO A 77 -3.61 23.07 -4.34
N TRP A 78 -3.10 22.26 -3.43
CA TRP A 78 -2.20 21.15 -3.75
C TRP A 78 -2.85 20.07 -4.65
N TRP A 79 -4.19 19.97 -4.67
CA TRP A 79 -4.87 19.03 -5.57
C TRP A 79 -4.56 19.34 -7.03
N ARG A 80 -4.54 20.63 -7.38
CA ARG A 80 -4.20 21.09 -8.75
C ARG A 80 -2.72 20.94 -9.03
N GLU A 81 -1.87 21.27 -8.06
CA GLU A 81 -0.41 21.13 -8.17
C GLU A 81 -0.03 19.67 -8.39
N ALA A 82 -0.51 18.78 -7.56
CA ALA A 82 -0.28 17.34 -7.67
C ALA A 82 -1.04 16.70 -8.84
N GLY A 83 -2.05 17.37 -9.41
CA GLY A 83 -2.98 16.78 -10.38
C GLY A 83 -3.70 15.58 -9.80
N LEU A 84 -4.23 15.73 -8.57
CA LEU A 84 -4.91 14.68 -7.83
C LEU A 84 -6.21 14.25 -8.51
N ASP A 85 -6.38 12.93 -8.66
CA ASP A 85 -7.70 12.31 -8.85
C ASP A 85 -8.31 12.06 -7.46
N PRO A 86 -9.43 12.71 -7.07
CA PRO A 86 -9.99 12.60 -5.72
C PRO A 86 -10.73 11.29 -5.49
N ARG A 87 -10.65 10.35 -6.41
CA ARG A 87 -11.21 9.01 -6.28
C ARG A 87 -10.24 8.09 -5.59
N MET A 88 -10.76 7.17 -4.78
CA MET A 88 -9.98 6.17 -4.05
C MET A 88 -10.26 4.76 -4.53
N THR A 89 -9.25 3.92 -4.46
CA THR A 89 -9.37 2.48 -4.59
C THR A 89 -8.84 1.83 -3.31
N CYS A 90 -9.60 0.92 -2.71
CA CYS A 90 -9.23 0.26 -1.48
C CYS A 90 -8.90 -1.21 -1.71
N VAL A 91 -7.80 -1.67 -1.13
CA VAL A 91 -7.29 -3.05 -1.21
C VAL A 91 -6.77 -3.48 0.15
N SER A 92 -6.99 -4.72 0.54
CA SER A 92 -6.30 -5.29 1.70
C SER A 92 -5.33 -6.40 1.26
N MET A 93 -4.08 -6.27 1.68
CA MET A 93 -3.06 -7.31 1.57
C MET A 93 -2.83 -8.00 2.93
N GLY A 94 -3.92 -8.12 3.75
CA GLY A 94 -3.88 -8.52 5.16
C GLY A 94 -3.83 -7.33 6.12
N ASN A 95 -3.57 -6.15 5.58
CA ASN A 95 -3.71 -4.84 6.20
C ASN A 95 -4.37 -3.89 5.20
N PRO A 96 -5.15 -2.88 5.64
CA PRO A 96 -5.91 -2.01 4.75
C PRO A 96 -5.03 -0.97 4.06
N HIS A 97 -5.29 -0.75 2.77
CA HIS A 97 -4.64 0.23 1.92
C HIS A 97 -5.67 1.05 1.16
N VAL A 98 -5.46 2.36 1.05
CA VAL A 98 -6.17 3.26 0.15
C VAL A 98 -5.18 3.87 -0.84
N VAL A 99 -5.55 3.84 -2.12
CA VAL A 99 -4.73 4.30 -3.24
C VAL A 99 -5.42 5.47 -3.91
N PHE A 100 -4.68 6.56 -4.08
CA PHE A 100 -5.05 7.75 -4.85
C PHE A 100 -4.08 7.91 -6.01
N TYR A 101 -4.57 8.36 -7.15
CA TYR A 101 -3.73 8.65 -8.30
C TYR A 101 -3.54 10.15 -8.47
N CYS A 102 -2.34 10.56 -8.90
CA CYS A 102 -1.98 11.94 -9.15
C CYS A 102 -0.93 12.01 -10.27
N ARG A 103 -0.70 13.21 -10.82
CA ARG A 103 0.33 13.43 -11.83
C ARG A 103 1.73 13.59 -11.23
N ASP A 104 1.80 14.14 -10.02
CA ASP A 104 3.05 14.34 -9.28
C ASP A 104 2.84 13.97 -7.81
N ALA A 105 3.34 12.80 -7.42
CA ALA A 105 3.27 12.33 -6.05
C ALA A 105 4.17 13.19 -5.12
N GLY A 106 5.19 13.86 -5.65
CA GLY A 106 6.08 14.76 -4.91
C GLY A 106 5.38 16.01 -4.39
N ALA A 107 4.40 16.53 -5.15
CA ALA A 107 3.63 17.72 -4.78
C ALA A 107 2.56 17.47 -3.69
N VAL A 108 2.31 16.22 -3.30
CA VAL A 108 1.34 15.89 -2.24
C VAL A 108 1.92 16.21 -0.87
N PRO A 109 1.26 17.05 -0.03
CA PRO A 109 1.69 17.37 1.34
C PRO A 109 1.38 16.21 2.29
N LEU A 110 2.10 15.11 2.13
CA LEU A 110 1.79 13.81 2.74
C LEU A 110 1.82 13.85 4.28
N GLU A 111 2.68 14.71 4.87
CA GLU A 111 2.78 14.93 6.31
C GLU A 111 1.47 15.48 6.91
N THR A 112 0.72 16.22 6.11
CA THR A 112 -0.55 16.86 6.52
C THR A 112 -1.74 15.99 6.19
N ILE A 113 -1.83 15.50 4.94
CA ILE A 113 -2.99 14.77 4.47
C ILE A 113 -2.98 13.30 4.91
N GLY A 114 -1.80 12.69 5.04
CA GLY A 114 -1.65 11.29 5.44
C GLY A 114 -2.33 10.95 6.77
N PRO A 115 -2.02 11.64 7.89
CA PRO A 115 -2.65 11.38 9.18
C PRO A 115 -4.15 11.72 9.20
N ARG A 116 -4.60 12.68 8.39
CA ARG A 116 -6.01 13.03 8.25
C ARG A 116 -6.80 11.88 7.63
N ILE A 117 -6.31 11.30 6.53
CA ILE A 117 -6.94 10.16 5.87
C ILE A 117 -6.81 8.90 6.73
N GLU A 118 -5.61 8.60 7.27
CA GLU A 118 -5.36 7.42 8.11
C GLU A 118 -6.41 7.27 9.21
N ARG A 119 -6.79 8.39 9.85
CA ARG A 119 -7.65 8.43 11.04
C ARG A 119 -9.09 8.81 10.74
N HIS A 120 -9.44 8.99 9.48
CA HIS A 120 -10.80 9.38 9.12
C HIS A 120 -11.80 8.28 9.48
N ALA A 121 -13.02 8.68 9.89
CA ALA A 121 -14.05 7.76 10.39
C ALA A 121 -14.46 6.68 9.38
N ILE A 122 -14.33 6.92 8.07
CA ILE A 122 -14.59 5.89 7.05
C ILE A 122 -13.60 4.72 7.12
N PHE A 123 -12.48 4.86 7.82
CA PHE A 123 -11.48 3.81 8.05
C PHE A 123 -11.39 3.45 9.54
N PRO A 124 -12.36 2.71 10.11
CA PRO A 124 -12.45 2.46 11.55
C PRO A 124 -11.25 1.69 12.14
N ARG A 125 -10.52 0.96 11.30
CA ARG A 125 -9.26 0.28 11.67
C ARG A 125 -8.01 1.02 11.21
N ARG A 126 -8.18 2.30 10.81
CA ARG A 126 -7.16 3.10 10.11
C ARG A 126 -6.71 2.44 8.80
N VAL A 127 -5.90 3.14 8.01
CA VAL A 127 -5.50 2.71 6.68
C VAL A 127 -4.09 3.18 6.35
N ASN A 128 -3.35 2.41 5.54
CA ASN A 128 -2.15 2.88 4.87
C ASN A 128 -2.56 3.68 3.63
N VAL A 129 -1.98 4.85 3.45
CA VAL A 129 -2.36 5.80 2.40
C VAL A 129 -1.26 5.89 1.34
N HIS A 130 -1.62 5.74 0.08
CA HIS A 130 -0.70 5.80 -1.03
C HIS A 130 -1.14 6.83 -2.06
N PHE A 131 -0.23 7.72 -2.45
CA PHE A 131 -0.38 8.60 -3.61
C PHE A 131 0.53 8.11 -4.71
N VAL A 132 -0.04 7.88 -5.88
CA VAL A 132 0.59 7.13 -6.97
C VAL A 132 0.61 7.95 -8.25
N GLU A 133 1.80 8.13 -8.79
CA GLU A 133 2.07 8.68 -10.11
C GLU A 133 2.33 7.51 -11.07
N VAL A 134 1.47 7.31 -12.06
CA VAL A 134 1.65 6.31 -13.10
C VAL A 134 2.44 6.94 -14.24
N ARG A 135 3.63 6.46 -14.50
CA ARG A 135 4.53 6.92 -15.57
C ARG A 135 4.39 6.13 -16.87
N SER A 136 4.12 4.84 -16.75
CA SER A 136 3.78 3.94 -17.85
C SER A 136 2.95 2.77 -17.32
N PRO A 137 2.37 1.90 -18.15
CA PRO A 137 1.67 0.70 -17.69
C PRO A 137 2.51 -0.20 -16.78
N GLU A 138 3.83 -0.19 -16.93
CA GLU A 138 4.79 -1.01 -16.17
C GLU A 138 5.53 -0.23 -15.06
N HIS A 139 5.30 1.11 -14.97
CA HIS A 139 6.07 1.95 -14.05
C HIS A 139 5.18 2.93 -13.29
N ALA A 140 5.09 2.75 -12.00
CA ALA A 140 4.45 3.67 -11.07
C ALA A 140 5.41 4.09 -9.95
N VAL A 141 5.29 5.34 -9.52
CA VAL A 141 5.99 5.90 -8.35
C VAL A 141 4.97 6.14 -7.27
N MET A 142 5.24 5.68 -6.04
CA MET A 142 4.33 5.90 -4.92
C MET A 142 5.02 6.60 -3.75
N ARG A 143 4.27 7.44 -3.05
CA ARG A 143 4.59 7.92 -1.71
C ARG A 143 3.59 7.36 -0.73
N THR A 144 4.09 6.97 0.43
CA THR A 144 3.30 6.21 1.41
C THR A 144 3.30 6.89 2.77
N TRP A 145 2.11 6.95 3.36
CA TRP A 145 1.90 7.15 4.79
C TRP A 145 1.44 5.83 5.39
N GLU A 146 2.28 5.18 6.17
CA GLU A 146 1.94 3.92 6.82
C GLU A 146 1.19 4.13 8.12
N ARG A 147 0.15 3.35 8.32
CA ARG A 147 -0.67 3.31 9.52
C ARG A 147 0.18 3.12 10.78
N GLY A 148 0.20 4.15 11.62
CA GLY A 148 0.93 4.14 12.89
C GLY A 148 2.44 4.41 12.78
N SER A 149 3.00 4.53 11.57
CA SER A 149 4.44 4.75 11.35
C SER A 149 4.75 6.07 10.65
N GLY A 150 3.77 6.63 9.91
CA GLY A 150 3.98 7.85 9.14
C GLY A 150 4.63 7.60 7.79
N ILE A 151 5.41 8.57 7.29
CA ILE A 151 6.10 8.45 6.01
C ILE A 151 7.20 7.39 6.12
N THR A 152 7.18 6.43 5.20
CA THR A 152 8.21 5.40 5.06
C THR A 152 8.74 5.37 3.64
N GLN A 153 9.98 4.88 3.48
CA GLN A 153 10.63 4.82 2.17
C GLN A 153 10.24 3.57 1.37
N ALA A 154 9.66 2.57 2.02
CA ALA A 154 9.24 1.33 1.37
C ALA A 154 8.12 0.65 2.17
N CYS A 155 7.07 0.23 1.47
CA CYS A 155 5.95 -0.53 2.01
C CYS A 155 5.63 -1.68 1.04
N GLY A 156 6.05 -2.90 1.37
CA GLY A 156 5.88 -4.06 0.49
C GLY A 156 4.41 -4.40 0.23
N THR A 157 3.57 -4.42 1.28
CA THR A 157 2.12 -4.64 1.13
C THR A 157 1.45 -3.48 0.37
N GLY A 158 1.95 -2.25 0.57
CA GLY A 158 1.49 -1.07 -0.17
C GLY A 158 1.79 -1.16 -1.65
N ALA A 159 3.01 -1.59 -2.03
CA ALA A 159 3.37 -1.80 -3.43
C ALA A 159 2.47 -2.86 -4.10
N SER A 160 2.20 -3.98 -3.40
CA SER A 160 1.28 -5.01 -3.89
C SER A 160 -0.15 -4.47 -4.05
N ALA A 161 -0.65 -3.69 -3.07
CA ALA A 161 -1.97 -3.07 -3.14
C ALA A 161 -2.08 -2.06 -4.30
N VAL A 162 -1.02 -1.28 -4.55
CA VAL A 162 -0.95 -0.33 -5.67
C VAL A 162 -0.97 -1.05 -7.02
N CYS A 163 -0.23 -2.16 -7.18
CA CYS A 163 -0.29 -2.98 -8.39
C CYS A 163 -1.71 -3.53 -8.63
N VAL A 164 -2.34 -4.09 -7.60
CA VAL A 164 -3.72 -4.61 -7.69
C VAL A 164 -4.70 -3.48 -8.06
N ALA A 165 -4.61 -2.33 -7.39
CA ALA A 165 -5.46 -1.18 -7.68
C ALA A 165 -5.26 -0.69 -9.12
N GLY A 166 -4.01 -0.63 -9.59
CA GLY A 166 -3.67 -0.19 -10.95
C GLY A 166 -4.29 -1.07 -12.03
N VAL A 167 -4.17 -2.39 -11.87
CA VAL A 167 -4.79 -3.36 -12.79
C VAL A 167 -6.31 -3.27 -12.77
N LEU A 168 -6.92 -3.23 -11.58
CA LEU A 168 -8.38 -3.17 -11.45
C LEU A 168 -9.00 -1.88 -11.98
N THR A 169 -8.22 -0.80 -12.06
CA THR A 169 -8.67 0.52 -12.56
C THR A 169 -8.10 0.84 -13.95
N ASN A 170 -7.48 -0.15 -14.63
CA ASN A 170 -6.88 -0.03 -15.97
C ASN A 170 -5.83 1.09 -16.08
N ARG A 171 -5.06 1.33 -15.03
CA ARG A 171 -3.98 2.34 -15.02
C ARG A 171 -2.60 1.73 -15.19
N THR A 172 -2.44 0.47 -14.84
CA THR A 172 -1.22 -0.33 -15.07
C THR A 172 -1.57 -1.68 -15.65
N GLY A 173 -0.62 -2.33 -16.32
CA GLY A 173 -0.79 -3.65 -16.94
C GLY A 173 -0.21 -4.79 -16.13
#